data_a348df6b0e398d4b8531ea21ffa28228
#
_entry.id   a348df6b0e398d4b8531ea21ffa28228
#
_cell.length_a   1.000
_cell.length_b   1.000
_cell.length_c   1.000
_cell.angle_alpha   90.00
_cell.angle_beta   90.00
_cell.angle_gamma   90.00
#
_symmetry.space_group_name_H-M   'P 1'
#
loop_
_entity.id
_entity.type
_entity.pdbx_description
1 polymer ?
#
loop_
_entity_poly.entity_id
_entity_poly.type
_entity_poly.pdbx_seq_one_letter_code
_entity_poly.pdbx_strand_id
1 'polypeptide(L)'
;GIARDLAAKGLGTLKPLNAPTVKGSFESPIKVTLDFPKGNEKACPLFVGRYIRGVKNGPSPEWLQRRLKAIGLRPISALVDITNYITFAYARPLHVFDAKKVTGNITARFARDGETIEALDNKSYTLSSAMTVIADDAHPEAVAGIIGGIPSSCTEETAEVFLEAAWFDPVRTATTGRKLGINSDARYRFERGVDPAFTETGSDFATQMILDLCGGEASHVVVAGKVPETKRTITLRKTRVKQLGGLDCPWAEQLKILRALGFAVTEAAGGASCIPPTWRPDVNGEADLVEDICRIVGLEKIPYTEMPRPSAIARPVLTHLQKRMLASRRTLATRGFNEAVTYAFLPSTHAKLFGGGARELQLANAISSELTDMRPSLMPNLLAAAGRNIARGFSGFALCEVGHAYAGDRPENETLRACGLRQGESVSRQWQGGARAVDVFDAKADAIAILEACGMAGATLQIVNTAPAWFHPGRCGTLQMGPKNQIAWFGEIHPKVLAEMDVKGPVVAFEIILNAIPDPRRKGTAKPALALADLMPVSRDFAFVVEDKVQAAELLKAARGVDKVMITDAAIFDVFKLADGKTSLALEVTLQPKEKTFTDVEIEALSAKIVAAVNKATGAVLRS
;
A
#
# COMPACT_ATOMS: atom_id res chain seq x y z
N GLY A 1 27.78 10.51 8.73
CA GLY A 1 27.35 9.09 8.67
C GLY A 1 27.87 8.43 7.41
N ILE A 2 27.29 8.74 6.25
CA ILE A 2 27.56 8.03 4.97
C ILE A 2 29.07 7.94 4.65
N ALA A 3 29.81 9.03 4.75
CA ALA A 3 31.25 9.03 4.48
C ALA A 3 32.05 8.10 5.43
N ARG A 4 31.66 8.02 6.71
CA ARG A 4 32.27 7.11 7.68
C ARG A 4 31.99 5.63 7.34
N ASP A 5 30.76 5.32 6.97
CA ASP A 5 30.36 3.96 6.59
C ASP A 5 31.07 3.50 5.30
N LEU A 6 31.16 4.36 4.29
CA LEU A 6 31.89 4.07 3.06
C LEU A 6 33.40 3.85 3.32
N ALA A 7 33.98 4.66 4.20
CA ALA A 7 35.38 4.48 4.59
C ALA A 7 35.59 3.20 5.42
N ALA A 8 34.69 2.86 6.34
CA ALA A 8 34.75 1.61 7.11
C ALA A 8 34.60 0.37 6.21
N LYS A 9 33.80 0.48 5.12
CA LYS A 9 33.68 -0.55 4.06
C LYS A 9 34.93 -0.68 3.19
N GLY A 10 35.86 0.29 3.26
CA GLY A 10 37.06 0.29 2.43
C GLY A 10 36.90 0.92 1.04
N LEU A 11 35.80 1.66 0.82
CA LEU A 11 35.51 2.33 -0.47
C LEU A 11 36.18 3.71 -0.60
N GLY A 12 37.00 4.08 0.35
CA GLY A 12 37.74 5.35 0.37
C GLY A 12 38.34 5.66 1.73
N THR A 13 39.01 6.80 1.82
CA THR A 13 39.58 7.33 3.08
C THR A 13 38.74 8.48 3.60
N LEU A 14 38.35 8.44 4.87
CA LEU A 14 37.64 9.52 5.52
C LEU A 14 38.59 10.70 5.70
N LYS A 15 38.28 11.85 5.09
CA LYS A 15 39.01 13.08 5.31
C LYS A 15 38.74 13.61 6.71
N PRO A 16 39.74 14.14 7.41
CA PRO A 16 39.53 14.84 8.69
C PRO A 16 38.52 15.99 8.52
N LEU A 17 37.67 16.16 9.50
CA LEU A 17 36.78 17.32 9.54
C LEU A 17 37.56 18.53 10.06
N ASN A 18 37.88 19.46 9.17
CA ASN A 18 38.50 20.73 9.55
C ASN A 18 37.39 21.67 10.02
N ALA A 19 37.10 21.63 11.31
CA ALA A 19 36.12 22.52 11.92
C ALA A 19 36.70 23.94 12.07
N PRO A 20 35.98 24.99 11.64
CA PRO A 20 36.38 26.36 11.91
C PRO A 20 36.26 26.62 13.41
N THR A 21 37.09 27.54 13.91
CA THR A 21 36.94 28.14 15.24
C THR A 21 36.69 29.62 15.04
N VAL A 22 35.46 30.04 15.34
CA VAL A 22 35.09 31.46 15.17
C VAL A 22 35.26 32.17 16.50
N LYS A 23 36.25 33.09 16.54
CA LYS A 23 36.42 33.97 17.69
C LYS A 23 35.44 35.14 17.58
N GLY A 24 34.69 35.37 18.65
CA GLY A 24 33.83 36.55 18.72
C GLY A 24 34.64 37.83 18.89
N SER A 25 34.09 38.98 18.47
CA SER A 25 34.69 40.30 18.58
C SER A 25 34.03 41.21 19.63
N PHE A 26 32.86 40.77 20.18
CA PHE A 26 32.09 41.50 21.17
C PHE A 26 31.22 40.56 22.00
N GLU A 27 30.70 41.03 23.15
CA GLU A 27 29.75 40.28 23.98
C GLU A 27 28.35 40.23 23.34
N SER A 28 27.70 39.09 23.40
CA SER A 28 26.34 38.94 22.91
C SER A 28 25.37 39.80 23.74
N PRO A 29 24.53 40.65 23.08
CA PRO A 29 23.48 41.37 23.80
C PRO A 29 22.34 40.46 24.28
N ILE A 30 22.15 39.28 23.68
CA ILE A 30 21.16 38.31 24.05
C ILE A 30 21.80 37.21 24.89
N LYS A 31 21.27 37.01 26.08
CA LYS A 31 21.67 35.92 27.02
C LYS A 31 20.76 34.72 26.79
N VAL A 32 21.22 33.55 27.22
CA VAL A 32 20.44 32.29 27.19
C VAL A 32 20.30 31.74 28.60
N THR A 33 19.07 31.39 28.97
CA THR A 33 18.72 30.74 30.22
C THR A 33 18.05 29.39 29.97
N LEU A 34 18.42 28.38 30.78
CA LEU A 34 17.73 27.08 30.79
C LEU A 34 16.84 27.06 32.04
N ASP A 35 15.55 27.26 31.87
CA ASP A 35 14.57 27.35 32.96
C ASP A 35 13.72 26.08 33.00
N PHE A 36 14.23 25.05 33.65
CA PHE A 36 13.53 23.78 33.84
C PHE A 36 13.40 23.43 35.32
N PRO A 37 12.25 22.90 35.76
CA PRO A 37 12.09 22.39 37.11
C PRO A 37 13.16 21.34 37.46
N LYS A 38 13.57 21.29 38.73
CA LYS A 38 14.55 20.31 39.19
C LYS A 38 14.21 18.88 38.80
N GLY A 39 15.16 18.18 38.17
CA GLY A 39 14.99 16.82 37.64
C GLY A 39 14.52 16.76 36.18
N ASN A 40 14.23 17.91 35.54
CA ASN A 40 13.84 18.02 34.13
C ASN A 40 14.89 18.71 33.25
N GLU A 41 16.09 18.94 33.75
CA GLU A 41 17.19 19.63 33.05
C GLU A 41 17.59 18.89 31.76
N LYS A 42 17.26 17.60 31.69
CA LYS A 42 17.47 16.78 30.46
C LYS A 42 16.65 17.23 29.27
N ALA A 43 15.60 18.04 29.45
CA ALA A 43 14.77 18.54 28.37
C ALA A 43 15.59 19.36 27.36
N CYS A 44 16.52 20.20 27.87
CA CYS A 44 17.51 20.90 27.08
C CYS A 44 18.79 21.09 27.94
N PRO A 45 19.69 20.12 27.99
CA PRO A 45 20.88 20.19 28.82
C PRO A 45 22.00 21.10 28.28
N LEU A 46 21.91 21.46 27.00
CA LEU A 46 22.89 22.30 26.30
C LEU A 46 22.21 23.18 25.26
N PHE A 47 22.48 24.48 25.35
CA PHE A 47 22.13 25.46 24.35
C PHE A 47 23.35 26.32 24.04
N VAL A 48 23.67 26.48 22.75
CA VAL A 48 24.75 27.32 22.24
C VAL A 48 24.14 28.39 21.39
N GLY A 49 24.34 29.64 21.72
CA GLY A 49 23.86 30.80 21.01
C GLY A 49 24.98 31.66 20.47
N ARG A 50 24.74 32.31 19.34
CA ARG A 50 25.68 33.30 18.78
C ARG A 50 24.94 34.46 18.12
N TYR A 51 25.21 35.65 18.56
CA TYR A 51 24.70 36.86 17.96
C TYR A 51 25.63 37.32 16.82
N ILE A 52 25.06 37.70 15.68
CA ILE A 52 25.83 38.19 14.53
C ILE A 52 25.13 39.45 14.02
N ARG A 53 25.89 40.57 13.97
CA ARG A 53 25.40 41.86 13.52
C ARG A 53 25.96 42.24 12.14
N GLY A 54 25.26 43.12 11.43
CA GLY A 54 25.69 43.63 10.14
C GLY A 54 25.64 42.63 9.00
N VAL A 55 24.79 41.57 9.12
CA VAL A 55 24.58 40.62 8.04
C VAL A 55 23.75 41.22 6.93
N LYS A 56 23.99 40.76 5.70
CA LYS A 56 23.18 41.08 4.52
C LYS A 56 22.56 39.79 4.03
N ASN A 57 21.27 39.61 4.34
CA ASN A 57 20.52 38.46 3.86
C ASN A 57 20.11 38.66 2.40
N GLY A 58 19.89 37.58 1.69
CA GLY A 58 19.51 37.60 0.27
C GLY A 58 19.55 36.18 -0.30
N PRO A 59 19.53 36.04 -1.62
CA PRO A 59 19.65 34.72 -2.26
C PRO A 59 21.00 34.07 -1.92
N SER A 60 20.95 32.77 -1.59
CA SER A 60 22.18 31.99 -1.38
C SER A 60 22.94 31.78 -2.70
N PRO A 61 24.26 31.55 -2.67
CA PRO A 61 25.04 31.32 -3.88
C PRO A 61 24.61 30.05 -4.61
N GLU A 62 24.82 30.03 -5.92
CA GLU A 62 24.32 28.95 -6.82
C GLU A 62 24.77 27.55 -6.38
N TRP A 63 26.02 27.41 -5.90
CA TRP A 63 26.51 26.11 -5.44
C TRP A 63 25.69 25.56 -4.27
N LEU A 64 25.24 26.40 -3.34
CA LEU A 64 24.42 26.05 -2.19
C LEU A 64 23.00 25.72 -2.64
N GLN A 65 22.40 26.58 -3.47
CA GLN A 65 21.07 26.33 -4.04
C GLN A 65 21.02 25.00 -4.81
N ARG A 66 22.03 24.70 -5.63
CA ARG A 66 22.12 23.46 -6.40
C ARG A 66 22.16 22.22 -5.50
N ARG A 67 22.92 22.28 -4.39
CA ARG A 67 22.98 21.19 -3.41
C ARG A 67 21.64 20.96 -2.71
N LEU A 68 20.97 22.05 -2.28
CA LEU A 68 19.65 21.95 -1.65
C LEU A 68 18.59 21.42 -2.61
N LYS A 69 18.56 21.91 -3.84
CA LYS A 69 17.65 21.39 -4.89
C LYS A 69 17.88 19.91 -5.19
N ALA A 70 19.13 19.46 -5.18
CA ALA A 70 19.47 18.05 -5.42
C ALA A 70 18.90 17.07 -4.36
N ILE A 71 18.62 17.55 -3.15
CA ILE A 71 17.98 16.79 -2.08
C ILE A 71 16.48 17.10 -1.91
N GLY A 72 15.88 17.82 -2.86
CA GLY A 72 14.45 18.16 -2.87
C GLY A 72 14.06 19.39 -2.04
N LEU A 73 15.02 20.16 -1.52
CA LEU A 73 14.72 21.38 -0.80
C LEU A 73 14.62 22.59 -1.74
N ARG A 74 13.70 23.49 -1.42
CA ARG A 74 13.58 24.78 -2.09
C ARG A 74 14.49 25.80 -1.39
N PRO A 75 15.44 26.45 -2.07
CA PRO A 75 16.19 27.57 -1.53
C PRO A 75 15.26 28.74 -1.14
N ILE A 76 15.53 29.37 -0.01
CA ILE A 76 14.72 30.47 0.55
C ILE A 76 15.53 31.74 0.63
N SER A 77 16.55 31.79 1.50
CA SER A 77 17.49 32.88 1.67
C SER A 77 18.80 32.33 2.21
N ALA A 78 19.89 33.09 2.12
CA ALA A 78 21.22 32.65 2.53
C ALA A 78 21.23 32.13 4.00
N LEU A 79 20.60 32.85 4.93
CA LEU A 79 20.54 32.47 6.34
C LEU A 79 19.81 31.12 6.55
N VAL A 80 18.63 30.97 5.94
CA VAL A 80 17.83 29.73 6.05
C VAL A 80 18.53 28.60 5.32
N ASP A 81 19.09 28.84 4.15
CA ASP A 81 19.77 27.85 3.33
C ASP A 81 21.04 27.31 4.01
N ILE A 82 21.77 28.17 4.77
CA ILE A 82 22.90 27.77 5.61
C ILE A 82 22.44 26.80 6.71
N THR A 83 21.37 27.12 7.45
CA THR A 83 20.87 26.23 8.51
C THR A 83 20.39 24.90 7.93
N ASN A 84 19.71 24.90 6.79
CA ASN A 84 19.33 23.70 6.06
C ASN A 84 20.56 22.89 5.61
N TYR A 85 21.55 23.55 5.04
CA TYR A 85 22.78 22.88 4.60
C TYR A 85 23.51 22.17 5.76
N ILE A 86 23.69 22.85 6.92
CA ILE A 86 24.29 22.24 8.10
C ILE A 86 23.44 21.08 8.64
N THR A 87 22.12 21.23 8.62
CA THR A 87 21.19 20.16 9.02
C THR A 87 21.40 18.89 8.20
N PHE A 88 21.56 19.00 6.89
CA PHE A 88 21.69 17.83 6.01
C PHE A 88 23.13 17.33 5.87
N ALA A 89 24.11 18.23 5.80
CA ALA A 89 25.51 17.84 5.62
C ALA A 89 26.13 17.26 6.90
N TYR A 90 25.74 17.79 8.07
CA TYR A 90 26.35 17.45 9.36
C TYR A 90 25.36 16.83 10.36
N ALA A 91 24.10 16.62 9.97
CA ALA A 91 23.02 16.13 10.84
C ALA A 91 22.83 17.00 12.11
N ARG A 92 23.09 18.30 11.99
CA ARG A 92 22.97 19.27 13.08
C ARG A 92 21.91 20.32 12.75
N PRO A 93 20.64 20.13 13.18
CA PRO A 93 19.63 21.16 13.00
C PRO A 93 19.99 22.41 13.81
N LEU A 94 19.77 23.55 13.18
CA LEU A 94 20.02 24.88 13.71
C LEU A 94 18.79 25.75 13.44
N HIS A 95 18.61 26.78 14.26
CA HIS A 95 17.63 27.81 13.97
C HIS A 95 18.30 29.20 13.97
N VAL A 96 17.76 30.12 13.19
CA VAL A 96 18.24 31.50 13.11
C VAL A 96 17.06 32.43 13.31
N PHE A 97 17.14 33.25 14.36
CA PHE A 97 16.16 34.30 14.68
C PHE A 97 16.62 35.64 14.15
N ASP A 98 15.70 36.49 13.68
CA ASP A 98 15.92 37.92 13.51
C ASP A 98 16.06 38.52 14.91
N ALA A 99 17.27 38.92 15.28
CA ALA A 99 17.59 39.36 16.65
C ALA A 99 16.86 40.65 17.05
N LYS A 100 16.45 41.48 16.09
CA LYS A 100 15.70 42.71 16.36
C LYS A 100 14.24 42.44 16.74
N LYS A 101 13.74 41.25 16.38
CA LYS A 101 12.38 40.85 16.71
C LYS A 101 12.29 40.05 18.03
N VAL A 102 13.42 39.64 18.58
CA VAL A 102 13.52 39.00 19.87
C VAL A 102 13.44 40.03 20.98
N THR A 103 12.50 39.88 21.91
CA THR A 103 12.30 40.76 23.05
C THR A 103 13.14 40.29 24.23
N GLY A 104 14.19 41.02 24.58
CA GLY A 104 15.06 40.70 25.74
C GLY A 104 15.96 39.49 25.52
N ASN A 105 15.82 38.45 26.30
CA ASN A 105 16.70 37.29 26.33
C ASN A 105 16.00 36.01 25.84
N ILE A 106 16.76 35.00 25.49
CA ILE A 106 16.24 33.68 25.08
C ILE A 106 16.20 32.75 26.30
N THR A 107 15.06 32.10 26.49
CA THR A 107 14.88 31.09 27.54
C THR A 107 14.38 29.77 26.94
N ALA A 108 15.12 28.69 27.18
CA ALA A 108 14.61 27.34 26.91
C ALA A 108 13.85 26.89 28.17
N ARG A 109 12.55 26.60 28.01
CA ARG A 109 11.62 26.27 29.11
C ARG A 109 10.53 25.31 28.66
N PHE A 110 9.72 24.85 29.60
CA PHE A 110 8.44 24.24 29.22
C PHE A 110 7.46 25.31 28.80
N ALA A 111 6.59 24.96 27.85
CA ALA A 111 5.48 25.81 27.48
C ALA A 111 4.49 25.93 28.67
N ARG A 112 3.70 27.00 28.67
CA ARG A 112 2.57 27.15 29.58
C ARG A 112 1.33 26.50 28.95
N ASP A 113 0.46 25.92 29.76
CA ASP A 113 -0.78 25.34 29.23
C ASP A 113 -1.66 26.41 28.58
N GLY A 114 -2.08 26.18 27.33
CA GLY A 114 -2.85 27.12 26.53
C GLY A 114 -2.02 28.21 25.82
N GLU A 115 -0.72 28.24 26.00
CA GLU A 115 0.18 29.11 25.25
C GLU A 115 0.11 28.79 23.75
N THR A 116 0.15 29.78 22.87
CA THR A 116 0.03 29.58 21.41
C THR A 116 1.26 30.05 20.68
N ILE A 117 1.55 29.44 19.54
CA ILE A 117 2.60 29.85 18.62
C ILE A 117 2.08 29.81 17.19
N GLU A 118 2.36 30.88 16.42
CA GLU A 118 2.21 30.88 14.97
C GLU A 118 3.50 30.38 14.34
N ALA A 119 3.44 29.19 13.74
CA ALA A 119 4.61 28.47 13.25
C ALA A 119 4.89 28.73 11.77
N LEU A 120 6.13 28.46 11.32
CA LEU A 120 6.61 28.66 9.96
C LEU A 120 5.85 27.90 8.86
N ASP A 121 4.98 26.95 9.22
CA ASP A 121 4.04 26.30 8.31
C ASP A 121 2.69 27.05 8.16
N ASN A 122 2.60 28.26 8.69
CA ASN A 122 1.41 29.13 8.69
C ASN A 122 0.22 28.56 9.47
N LYS A 123 0.51 27.78 10.51
CA LYS A 123 -0.52 27.26 11.42
C LYS A 123 -0.28 27.76 12.84
N SER A 124 -1.38 27.93 13.57
CA SER A 124 -1.35 28.22 15.00
C SER A 124 -1.46 26.92 15.79
N TYR A 125 -0.60 26.75 16.77
CA TYR A 125 -0.56 25.57 17.63
C TYR A 125 -0.76 25.98 19.10
N THR A 126 -1.65 25.28 19.78
CA THR A 126 -1.83 25.39 21.22
C THR A 126 -0.90 24.43 21.95
N LEU A 127 -0.09 24.98 22.85
CA LEU A 127 0.96 24.27 23.56
C LEU A 127 0.49 23.80 24.94
N SER A 128 1.24 22.91 25.54
CA SER A 128 1.03 22.44 26.90
C SER A 128 2.36 22.29 27.64
N SER A 129 2.31 22.27 28.96
CA SER A 129 3.47 22.13 29.87
C SER A 129 4.31 20.86 29.64
N ALA A 130 3.81 19.88 28.89
CA ALA A 130 4.58 18.73 28.46
C ALA A 130 5.58 19.03 27.32
N MET A 131 5.47 20.20 26.67
CA MET A 131 6.26 20.58 25.50
C MET A 131 7.41 21.52 25.90
N THR A 132 8.52 21.43 25.15
CA THR A 132 9.65 22.36 25.33
C THR A 132 9.56 23.44 24.26
N VAL A 133 9.78 24.69 24.66
CA VAL A 133 9.82 25.86 23.79
C VAL A 133 11.12 26.63 23.97
N ILE A 134 11.52 27.34 22.94
CA ILE A 134 12.45 28.45 23.00
C ILE A 134 11.60 29.69 23.02
N ALA A 135 11.73 30.51 24.05
CA ALA A 135 10.93 31.70 24.23
C ALA A 135 11.82 32.91 24.46
N ASP A 136 11.33 34.07 24.10
CA ASP A 136 11.87 35.34 24.56
C ASP A 136 11.17 35.79 25.87
N ASP A 137 11.38 37.03 26.30
CA ASP A 137 10.77 37.55 27.53
C ASP A 137 9.23 37.76 27.38
N ALA A 138 8.68 37.72 26.15
CA ALA A 138 7.28 37.99 25.86
C ALA A 138 6.49 36.72 25.49
N HIS A 139 7.00 35.88 24.58
CA HIS A 139 6.25 34.76 23.96
C HIS A 139 7.16 33.63 23.46
N PRO A 140 6.60 32.46 23.07
CA PRO A 140 7.36 31.38 22.48
C PRO A 140 7.77 31.72 21.02
N GLU A 141 9.04 31.55 20.72
CA GLU A 141 9.66 31.80 19.41
C GLU A 141 9.85 30.53 18.59
N ALA A 142 9.91 29.37 19.26
CA ALA A 142 10.00 28.07 18.60
C ALA A 142 9.47 26.93 19.47
N VAL A 143 8.91 25.90 18.85
CA VAL A 143 8.74 24.59 19.48
C VAL A 143 10.07 23.86 19.34
N ALA A 144 10.75 23.69 20.47
CA ALA A 144 12.13 23.26 20.55
C ALA A 144 12.44 21.99 19.74
N GLY A 145 13.36 22.10 18.79
CA GLY A 145 13.77 21.01 17.90
C GLY A 145 12.71 20.54 16.90
N ILE A 146 11.62 21.27 16.72
CA ILE A 146 10.51 20.88 15.84
C ILE A 146 10.25 21.93 14.77
N ILE A 147 9.86 23.17 15.16
CA ILE A 147 9.52 24.22 14.22
C ILE A 147 9.70 25.61 14.85
N GLY A 148 10.21 26.56 14.07
CA GLY A 148 10.29 27.96 14.47
C GLY A 148 8.96 28.71 14.33
N GLY A 149 8.86 29.84 15.03
CA GLY A 149 7.74 30.77 14.92
C GLY A 149 7.93 31.78 13.78
N ILE A 150 6.80 32.31 13.29
CA ILE A 150 6.79 33.37 12.29
C ILE A 150 7.32 34.71 12.83
N PRO A 151 6.98 35.14 14.07
CA PRO A 151 7.31 36.50 14.53
C PRO A 151 8.79 36.82 14.47
N SER A 152 9.67 35.92 14.91
CA SER A 152 11.13 36.10 14.89
C SER A 152 11.81 35.56 13.64
N SER A 153 11.07 35.18 12.60
CA SER A 153 11.65 34.65 11.37
C SER A 153 12.46 35.72 10.63
N CYS A 154 13.57 35.30 10.00
CA CYS A 154 14.41 36.14 9.17
C CYS A 154 13.73 36.53 7.85
N THR A 155 13.93 37.75 7.42
CA THR A 155 13.51 38.31 6.14
C THR A 155 14.72 38.78 5.33
N GLU A 156 14.51 39.29 4.12
CA GLU A 156 15.61 39.91 3.33
C GLU A 156 16.21 41.14 4.00
N GLU A 157 15.44 41.84 4.84
CA GLU A 157 15.87 43.04 5.56
C GLU A 157 16.60 42.73 6.88
N THR A 158 16.65 41.44 7.28
CA THR A 158 17.31 41.04 8.53
C THR A 158 18.80 41.36 8.49
N ALA A 159 19.25 42.21 9.41
CA ALA A 159 20.64 42.66 9.52
C ALA A 159 21.34 42.17 10.80
N GLU A 160 20.61 41.63 11.74
CA GLU A 160 21.11 41.11 13.02
C GLU A 160 20.42 39.81 13.32
N VAL A 161 21.19 38.77 13.64
CA VAL A 161 20.64 37.42 13.87
C VAL A 161 21.16 36.82 15.16
N PHE A 162 20.33 35.97 15.76
CA PHE A 162 20.72 35.08 16.83
C PHE A 162 20.64 33.63 16.35
N LEU A 163 21.80 33.00 16.24
CA LEU A 163 21.91 31.61 15.79
C LEU A 163 21.76 30.67 17.00
N GLU A 164 20.85 29.70 16.92
CA GLU A 164 20.60 28.66 17.90
C GLU A 164 21.24 27.34 17.46
N ALA A 165 21.99 26.72 18.35
CA ALA A 165 22.38 25.32 18.29
C ALA A 165 22.13 24.68 19.66
N ALA A 166 21.17 23.79 19.76
CA ALA A 166 20.81 23.20 21.04
C ALA A 166 20.74 21.66 20.97
N TRP A 167 20.67 21.02 22.13
CA TRP A 167 20.36 19.62 22.23
C TRP A 167 19.06 19.47 23.02
N PHE A 168 18.09 18.74 22.42
CA PHE A 168 16.77 18.50 23.03
C PHE A 168 16.55 17.01 23.28
N ASP A 169 15.79 16.69 24.34
CA ASP A 169 15.42 15.32 24.67
C ASP A 169 14.66 14.65 23.51
N PRO A 170 15.16 13.54 22.96
CA PRO A 170 14.57 12.88 21.80
C PRO A 170 13.14 12.41 22.04
N VAL A 171 12.84 11.86 23.22
CA VAL A 171 11.52 11.31 23.56
C VAL A 171 10.49 12.43 23.68
N ARG A 172 10.86 13.53 24.32
CA ARG A 172 9.99 14.71 24.45
C ARG A 172 9.72 15.36 23.08
N THR A 173 10.75 15.51 22.25
CA THR A 173 10.61 16.02 20.87
C THR A 173 9.69 15.12 20.03
N ALA A 174 9.88 13.80 20.09
CA ALA A 174 9.02 12.85 19.38
C ALA A 174 7.56 12.92 19.82
N THR A 175 7.33 13.00 21.15
CA THR A 175 5.99 13.06 21.73
C THR A 175 5.29 14.38 21.36
N THR A 176 6.00 15.50 21.46
CA THR A 176 5.49 16.82 21.09
C THR A 176 5.13 16.87 19.60
N GLY A 177 6.04 16.44 18.74
CA GLY A 177 5.79 16.47 17.29
C GLY A 177 4.64 15.59 16.84
N ARG A 178 4.45 14.43 17.47
CA ARG A 178 3.27 13.57 17.24
C ARG A 178 1.98 14.23 17.71
N LYS A 179 1.99 14.82 18.89
CA LYS A 179 0.80 15.49 19.45
C LYS A 179 0.35 16.69 18.60
N LEU A 180 1.31 17.45 18.08
CA LEU A 180 1.02 18.60 17.21
C LEU A 180 0.84 18.22 15.72
N GLY A 181 1.13 16.98 15.34
CA GLY A 181 1.04 16.52 13.94
C GLY A 181 2.10 17.16 13.02
N ILE A 182 3.22 17.66 13.57
CA ILE A 182 4.25 18.35 12.80
C ILE A 182 5.35 17.37 12.39
N ASN A 183 5.62 17.28 11.09
CA ASN A 183 6.75 16.56 10.52
C ASN A 183 7.74 17.57 9.95
N SER A 184 8.94 17.67 10.53
CA SER A 184 10.00 18.54 10.06
C SER A 184 11.35 17.81 10.03
N ASP A 185 12.29 18.34 9.22
CA ASP A 185 13.66 17.81 9.15
C ASP A 185 14.42 17.94 10.46
N ALA A 186 14.14 18.97 11.24
CA ALA A 186 14.69 19.15 12.57
C ALA A 186 14.16 18.07 13.53
N ARG A 187 12.83 17.93 13.60
CA ARG A 187 12.19 16.88 14.42
C ARG A 187 12.72 15.49 14.07
N TYR A 188 12.80 15.17 12.77
CA TYR A 188 13.29 13.86 12.30
C TYR A 188 14.66 13.50 12.87
N ARG A 189 15.54 14.50 13.05
CA ARG A 189 16.88 14.31 13.62
C ARG A 189 16.87 14.31 15.13
N PHE A 190 16.22 15.29 15.76
CA PHE A 190 16.18 15.41 17.22
C PHE A 190 15.47 14.22 17.88
N GLU A 191 14.37 13.73 17.31
CA GLU A 191 13.64 12.59 17.88
C GLU A 191 14.44 11.28 17.84
N ARG A 192 15.49 11.19 17.00
CA ARG A 192 16.43 10.06 16.93
C ARG A 192 17.71 10.29 17.71
N GLY A 193 17.90 11.49 18.21
CA GLY A 193 19.11 11.94 18.89
C GLY A 193 20.16 12.51 17.94
N VAL A 194 20.57 13.73 18.22
CA VAL A 194 21.68 14.41 17.54
C VAL A 194 22.94 14.33 18.37
N ASP A 195 24.10 14.47 17.75
CA ASP A 195 25.39 14.47 18.44
C ASP A 195 25.51 15.67 19.39
N PRO A 196 25.50 15.46 20.71
CA PRO A 196 25.62 16.57 21.67
C PRO A 196 27.01 17.21 21.67
N ALA A 197 28.07 16.45 21.37
CA ALA A 197 29.43 16.98 21.31
C ALA A 197 29.69 17.88 20.09
N PHE A 198 28.86 17.75 19.04
CA PHE A 198 28.95 18.55 17.83
C PHE A 198 28.16 19.87 17.90
N THR A 199 27.56 20.21 19.03
CA THR A 199 26.66 21.38 19.14
C THR A 199 27.41 22.70 18.92
N GLU A 200 28.50 22.92 19.61
CA GLU A 200 29.34 24.13 19.47
C GLU A 200 30.04 24.15 18.12
N THR A 201 30.65 23.06 17.70
CA THR A 201 31.29 22.92 16.38
C THR A 201 30.32 23.19 15.24
N GLY A 202 29.08 22.70 15.34
CA GLY A 202 28.03 22.95 14.33
C GLY A 202 27.61 24.43 14.29
N SER A 203 27.57 25.11 15.44
CA SER A 203 27.37 26.55 15.54
C SER A 203 28.51 27.32 14.87
N ASP A 204 29.76 26.93 15.08
CA ASP A 204 30.93 27.55 14.45
C ASP A 204 30.90 27.36 12.92
N PHE A 205 30.55 26.19 12.40
CA PHE A 205 30.36 25.99 10.94
C PHE A 205 29.31 26.93 10.36
N ALA A 206 28.15 27.03 11.00
CA ALA A 206 27.08 27.90 10.53
C ALA A 206 27.50 29.39 10.63
N THR A 207 28.12 29.77 11.73
CA THR A 207 28.64 31.14 11.93
C THR A 207 29.65 31.52 10.84
N GLN A 208 30.63 30.64 10.57
CA GLN A 208 31.63 30.91 9.52
C GLN A 208 30.96 31.06 8.14
N MET A 209 29.98 30.18 7.82
CA MET A 209 29.24 30.30 6.57
C MET A 209 28.42 31.60 6.48
N ILE A 210 27.83 32.06 7.60
CA ILE A 210 27.11 33.34 7.63
C ILE A 210 28.08 34.48 7.37
N LEU A 211 29.23 34.49 8.05
CA LEU A 211 30.26 35.53 7.83
C LEU A 211 30.79 35.55 6.39
N ASP A 212 31.03 34.39 5.80
CA ASP A 212 31.52 34.22 4.43
C ASP A 212 30.51 34.64 3.37
N LEU A 213 29.20 34.35 3.58
CA LEU A 213 28.16 34.54 2.57
C LEU A 213 27.30 35.81 2.78
N CYS A 214 27.10 36.19 4.04
CA CYS A 214 26.26 37.32 4.42
C CYS A 214 27.07 38.47 5.04
N GLY A 215 28.35 38.28 5.35
CA GLY A 215 29.19 39.23 6.07
C GLY A 215 28.81 39.40 7.55
N GLY A 216 29.22 40.52 8.10
CA GLY A 216 28.89 40.85 9.50
C GLY A 216 30.01 40.54 10.49
N GLU A 217 29.70 40.69 11.77
CA GLU A 217 30.58 40.40 12.92
C GLU A 217 29.89 39.50 13.93
N ALA A 218 30.56 38.46 14.40
CA ALA A 218 30.04 37.54 15.39
C ALA A 218 30.41 37.92 16.82
N SER A 219 29.48 37.77 17.75
CA SER A 219 29.73 37.85 19.18
C SER A 219 30.57 36.70 19.70
N HIS A 220 31.05 36.80 20.93
CA HIS A 220 31.48 35.60 21.66
C HIS A 220 30.34 34.61 21.75
N VAL A 221 30.66 33.29 21.80
CA VAL A 221 29.67 32.25 21.95
C VAL A 221 29.00 32.32 23.32
N VAL A 222 27.69 32.17 23.35
CA VAL A 222 26.91 32.04 24.61
C VAL A 222 26.59 30.56 24.81
N VAL A 223 27.07 30.00 25.91
CA VAL A 223 26.82 28.59 26.25
C VAL A 223 26.01 28.52 27.54
N ALA A 224 24.84 27.93 27.48
CA ALA A 224 24.04 27.60 28.66
C ALA A 224 23.96 26.07 28.83
N GLY A 225 24.26 25.60 30.04
CA GLY A 225 24.31 24.18 30.35
C GLY A 225 25.65 23.52 29.99
N LYS A 226 25.61 22.23 29.71
CA LYS A 226 26.80 21.44 29.37
C LYS A 226 26.44 20.26 28.47
N VAL A 227 27.42 19.75 27.72
CA VAL A 227 27.29 18.53 26.95
C VAL A 227 26.81 17.39 27.84
N PRO A 228 25.68 16.73 27.56
CA PRO A 228 25.22 15.59 28.37
C PRO A 228 26.18 14.43 28.24
N GLU A 229 26.32 13.69 29.32
CA GLU A 229 27.16 12.50 29.32
C GLU A 229 26.50 11.39 28.49
N THR A 230 27.19 10.94 27.46
CA THR A 230 26.73 9.88 26.55
C THR A 230 27.58 8.62 26.63
N LYS A 231 28.60 8.62 27.52
CA LYS A 231 29.58 7.55 27.60
C LYS A 231 28.94 6.26 28.12
N ARG A 232 28.92 5.25 27.27
CA ARG A 232 28.42 3.89 27.54
C ARG A 232 29.53 2.90 27.22
N THR A 233 29.67 1.87 28.04
CA THR A 233 30.63 0.79 27.81
C THR A 233 29.86 -0.48 27.51
N ILE A 234 30.08 -1.03 26.31
CA ILE A 234 29.40 -2.24 25.82
C ILE A 234 30.45 -3.32 25.60
N THR A 235 30.21 -4.50 26.14
CA THR A 235 31.10 -5.66 25.95
C THR A 235 30.69 -6.44 24.71
N LEU A 236 31.62 -6.65 23.76
CA LEU A 236 31.46 -7.54 22.61
C LEU A 236 32.20 -8.85 22.89
N ARG A 237 31.49 -9.96 22.95
CA ARG A 237 32.06 -11.31 23.07
C ARG A 237 32.59 -11.80 21.71
N LYS A 238 33.72 -12.49 21.69
CA LYS A 238 34.38 -12.97 20.46
C LYS A 238 33.47 -13.82 19.55
N THR A 239 32.57 -14.60 20.14
CA THR A 239 31.69 -15.52 19.40
C THR A 239 30.35 -14.87 18.99
N ARG A 240 30.07 -13.67 19.46
CA ARG A 240 28.71 -13.11 19.36
C ARG A 240 28.27 -12.79 17.95
N VAL A 241 29.16 -12.30 17.09
CA VAL A 241 28.86 -12.01 15.69
C VAL A 241 28.39 -13.27 14.96
N LYS A 242 29.09 -14.40 15.18
CA LYS A 242 28.69 -15.68 14.60
C LYS A 242 27.39 -16.22 15.21
N GLN A 243 27.22 -16.13 16.52
CA GLN A 243 26.03 -16.67 17.23
C GLN A 243 24.76 -15.91 16.94
N LEU A 244 24.81 -14.56 16.89
CA LEU A 244 23.64 -13.72 16.68
C LEU A 244 23.45 -13.34 15.20
N GLY A 245 24.54 -12.92 14.54
CA GLY A 245 24.52 -12.44 13.17
C GLY A 245 24.67 -13.54 12.11
N GLY A 246 25.06 -14.76 12.52
CA GLY A 246 25.33 -15.86 11.59
C GLY A 246 26.59 -15.70 10.73
N LEU A 247 27.29 -14.57 10.87
CA LEU A 247 28.44 -14.22 10.03
C LEU A 247 29.74 -14.73 10.65
N ASP A 248 30.54 -15.47 9.87
CA ASP A 248 31.89 -15.85 10.27
C ASP A 248 32.88 -14.76 9.85
N CYS A 249 33.19 -13.87 10.79
CA CYS A 249 34.09 -12.74 10.61
C CYS A 249 35.27 -12.87 11.58
N PRO A 250 36.52 -12.79 11.10
CA PRO A 250 37.72 -12.84 11.96
C PRO A 250 37.69 -11.76 13.04
N TRP A 251 38.12 -12.11 14.25
CA TRP A 251 38.09 -11.19 15.40
C TRP A 251 38.79 -9.86 15.14
N ALA A 252 39.98 -9.91 14.53
CA ALA A 252 40.75 -8.70 14.20
C ALA A 252 39.97 -7.78 13.23
N GLU A 253 39.20 -8.35 12.28
CA GLU A 253 38.38 -7.58 11.35
C GLU A 253 37.17 -6.95 12.05
N GLN A 254 36.55 -7.68 13.00
CA GLN A 254 35.46 -7.11 13.82
C GLN A 254 35.91 -5.84 14.55
N LEU A 255 37.10 -5.89 15.21
CA LEU A 255 37.64 -4.74 15.93
C LEU A 255 38.06 -3.60 15.00
N LYS A 256 38.64 -3.92 13.84
CA LYS A 256 39.01 -2.94 12.82
C LYS A 256 37.78 -2.16 12.32
N ILE A 257 36.69 -2.85 12.05
CA ILE A 257 35.43 -2.24 11.61
C ILE A 257 34.91 -1.28 12.68
N LEU A 258 34.81 -1.71 13.93
CA LEU A 258 34.31 -0.85 15.01
C LEU A 258 35.20 0.40 15.19
N ARG A 259 36.53 0.26 15.16
CA ARG A 259 37.46 1.41 15.23
C ARG A 259 37.28 2.35 14.04
N ALA A 260 37.07 1.81 12.83
CA ALA A 260 36.83 2.61 11.63
C ALA A 260 35.50 3.39 11.68
N LEU A 261 34.48 2.85 12.39
CA LEU A 261 33.21 3.51 12.66
C LEU A 261 33.29 4.55 13.81
N GLY A 262 34.45 4.64 14.50
CA GLY A 262 34.70 5.62 15.55
C GLY A 262 34.52 5.12 16.99
N PHE A 263 34.31 3.83 17.19
CA PHE A 263 34.25 3.26 18.52
C PHE A 263 35.64 3.26 19.17
N ALA A 264 35.70 3.62 20.47
CA ALA A 264 36.88 3.35 21.27
C ALA A 264 36.85 1.89 21.75
N VAL A 265 37.78 1.08 21.23
CA VAL A 265 37.79 -0.38 21.42
C VAL A 265 39.02 -0.81 22.16
N THR A 266 38.82 -1.44 23.33
CA THR A 266 39.87 -2.02 24.18
C THR A 266 39.64 -3.52 24.30
N GLU A 267 40.65 -4.33 23.91
CA GLU A 267 40.56 -5.77 24.03
C GLU A 267 40.65 -6.23 25.48
N ALA A 268 39.87 -7.25 25.82
CA ALA A 268 39.84 -7.88 27.15
C ALA A 268 39.77 -9.41 27.02
N ALA A 269 39.97 -10.11 28.10
CA ALA A 269 39.81 -11.56 28.14
C ALA A 269 38.40 -11.97 27.69
N GLY A 270 38.31 -12.75 26.60
CA GLY A 270 37.04 -13.24 26.06
C GLY A 270 36.28 -12.30 25.16
N GLY A 271 36.74 -11.05 24.95
CA GLY A 271 36.03 -10.08 24.12
C GLY A 271 36.71 -8.73 24.01
N ALA A 272 35.90 -7.68 23.84
CA ALA A 272 36.34 -6.29 23.82
C ALA A 272 35.34 -5.37 24.52
N SER A 273 35.84 -4.33 25.15
CA SER A 273 35.08 -3.20 25.68
C SER A 273 35.00 -2.14 24.60
N CYS A 274 33.78 -1.78 24.20
CA CYS A 274 33.50 -0.84 23.13
C CYS A 274 32.73 0.36 23.68
N ILE A 275 33.21 1.57 23.40
CA ILE A 275 32.52 2.82 23.74
C ILE A 275 32.06 3.44 22.45
N PRO A 276 30.72 3.59 22.23
CA PRO A 276 30.17 4.25 21.06
C PRO A 276 30.61 5.72 20.98
N PRO A 277 30.82 6.26 19.77
CA PRO A 277 31.04 7.69 19.60
C PRO A 277 29.74 8.49 19.88
N THR A 278 29.88 9.77 20.19
CA THR A 278 28.77 10.65 20.62
C THR A 278 27.66 10.79 19.56
N TRP A 279 27.98 10.60 18.28
CA TRP A 279 27.00 10.63 17.18
C TRP A 279 26.22 9.31 16.99
N ARG A 280 26.40 8.30 17.84
CA ARG A 280 25.70 7.01 17.81
C ARG A 280 24.83 6.83 19.05
N PRO A 281 23.73 7.61 19.19
CA PRO A 281 22.80 7.48 20.32
C PRO A 281 22.02 6.15 20.30
N ASP A 282 21.97 5.49 19.16
CA ASP A 282 21.26 4.24 18.87
C ASP A 282 21.95 3.00 19.45
N VAL A 283 23.27 3.01 19.63
CA VAL A 283 24.03 1.85 20.09
C VAL A 283 23.96 1.71 21.62
N ASN A 284 23.17 0.76 22.08
CA ASN A 284 22.90 0.55 23.52
C ASN A 284 23.32 -0.83 24.03
N GLY A 285 23.54 -1.80 23.15
CA GLY A 285 23.83 -3.17 23.51
C GLY A 285 24.78 -3.90 22.56
N GLU A 286 25.12 -5.12 22.92
CA GLU A 286 25.99 -5.99 22.12
C GLU A 286 25.42 -6.31 20.75
N ALA A 287 24.09 -6.38 20.63
CA ALA A 287 23.39 -6.64 19.37
C ALA A 287 23.65 -5.54 18.32
N ASP A 288 23.71 -4.27 18.77
CA ASP A 288 23.96 -3.13 17.89
C ASP A 288 25.40 -3.15 17.34
N LEU A 289 26.36 -3.64 18.13
CA LEU A 289 27.74 -3.87 17.66
C LEU A 289 27.80 -4.97 16.61
N VAL A 290 27.03 -6.05 16.80
CA VAL A 290 26.91 -7.14 15.83
C VAL A 290 26.27 -6.63 14.53
N GLU A 291 25.22 -5.83 14.60
CA GLU A 291 24.59 -5.21 13.44
C GLU A 291 25.60 -4.38 12.65
N ASP A 292 26.35 -3.49 13.31
CA ASP A 292 27.36 -2.66 12.66
C ASP A 292 28.43 -3.50 11.94
N ILE A 293 28.90 -4.57 12.55
CA ILE A 293 29.87 -5.45 11.92
C ILE A 293 29.27 -6.16 10.71
N CYS A 294 28.05 -6.73 10.85
CA CYS A 294 27.40 -7.46 9.77
C CYS A 294 27.10 -6.56 8.57
N ARG A 295 26.59 -5.33 8.78
CA ARG A 295 26.27 -4.41 7.68
C ARG A 295 27.53 -3.90 6.94
N ILE A 296 28.66 -3.72 7.63
CA ILE A 296 29.93 -3.30 7.00
C ILE A 296 30.58 -4.46 6.26
N VAL A 297 30.58 -5.67 6.81
CA VAL A 297 31.07 -6.86 6.09
C VAL A 297 30.20 -7.14 4.86
N GLY A 298 28.87 -7.03 5.00
CA GLY A 298 27.87 -7.25 3.97
C GLY A 298 26.90 -8.35 4.37
N LEU A 299 25.61 -8.01 4.37
CA LEU A 299 24.54 -8.96 4.75
C LEU A 299 24.43 -10.14 3.78
N GLU A 300 24.85 -9.94 2.52
CA GLU A 300 24.92 -10.98 1.49
C GLU A 300 25.92 -12.09 1.81
N LYS A 301 26.85 -11.87 2.75
CA LYS A 301 27.84 -12.86 3.21
C LYS A 301 27.33 -13.75 4.34
N ILE A 302 26.14 -13.47 4.87
CA ILE A 302 25.52 -14.32 5.88
C ILE A 302 25.02 -15.59 5.19
N PRO A 303 25.51 -16.80 5.59
CA PRO A 303 25.11 -18.03 4.93
C PRO A 303 23.63 -18.36 5.17
N TYR A 304 22.98 -18.89 4.17
CA TYR A 304 21.64 -19.44 4.32
C TYR A 304 21.70 -20.72 5.14
N THR A 305 20.84 -20.81 6.15
CA THR A 305 20.64 -22.05 6.93
C THR A 305 19.28 -22.62 6.57
N GLU A 306 19.28 -23.83 6.03
CA GLU A 306 18.02 -24.54 5.75
C GLU A 306 17.29 -24.86 7.05
N MET A 307 15.99 -24.61 7.07
CA MET A 307 15.17 -25.03 8.19
C MET A 307 15.05 -26.56 8.21
N PRO A 308 15.40 -27.22 9.32
CA PRO A 308 15.25 -28.66 9.42
C PRO A 308 13.78 -29.05 9.24
N ARG A 309 13.51 -30.03 8.39
CA ARG A 309 12.19 -30.60 8.18
C ARG A 309 12.05 -31.87 9.01
N PRO A 310 11.51 -31.81 10.23
CA PRO A 310 11.47 -32.97 11.13
C PRO A 310 10.51 -34.07 10.66
N SER A 311 9.63 -33.81 9.69
CA SER A 311 8.71 -34.81 9.13
C SER A 311 8.89 -34.94 7.61
N ALA A 312 9.00 -36.20 7.15
CA ALA A 312 9.10 -36.54 5.71
C ALA A 312 7.76 -36.46 4.96
N ILE A 313 6.64 -36.17 5.63
CA ILE A 313 5.33 -36.11 4.98
C ILE A 313 5.20 -34.78 4.24
N ALA A 314 5.31 -34.85 2.93
CA ALA A 314 5.07 -33.69 2.07
C ALA A 314 3.57 -33.31 2.14
N ARG A 315 3.29 -32.14 2.66
CA ARG A 315 1.95 -31.52 2.57
C ARG A 315 1.85 -30.72 1.28
N PRO A 316 0.65 -30.62 0.67
CA PRO A 316 0.46 -29.73 -0.47
C PRO A 316 0.90 -28.30 -0.13
N VAL A 317 1.74 -27.71 -0.99
CA VAL A 317 2.27 -26.35 -0.78
C VAL A 317 1.16 -25.29 -0.84
N LEU A 318 0.15 -25.53 -1.70
CA LEU A 318 -0.97 -24.61 -1.90
C LEU A 318 -2.27 -25.24 -1.35
N THR A 319 -3.03 -24.43 -0.63
CA THR A 319 -4.41 -24.75 -0.25
C THR A 319 -5.32 -24.82 -1.48
N HIS A 320 -6.51 -25.40 -1.32
CA HIS A 320 -7.51 -25.39 -2.41
C HIS A 320 -7.90 -23.98 -2.82
N LEU A 321 -8.05 -23.07 -1.88
CA LEU A 321 -8.39 -21.67 -2.15
C LEU A 321 -7.28 -20.95 -2.94
N GLN A 322 -6.01 -21.17 -2.58
CA GLN A 322 -4.87 -20.61 -3.33
C GLN A 322 -4.80 -21.18 -4.76
N LYS A 323 -5.10 -22.45 -4.96
CA LYS A 323 -5.19 -23.04 -6.30
C LYS A 323 -6.32 -22.42 -7.12
N ARG A 324 -7.49 -22.18 -6.52
CA ARG A 324 -8.63 -21.49 -7.15
C ARG A 324 -8.26 -20.06 -7.55
N MET A 325 -7.58 -19.33 -6.67
CA MET A 325 -7.07 -17.98 -6.96
C MET A 325 -6.17 -17.99 -8.20
N LEU A 326 -5.18 -18.87 -8.26
CA LEU A 326 -4.26 -18.97 -9.40
C LEU A 326 -4.97 -19.42 -10.68
N ALA A 327 -5.90 -20.37 -10.60
CA ALA A 327 -6.71 -20.82 -11.72
C ALA A 327 -7.57 -19.67 -12.27
N SER A 328 -8.25 -18.92 -11.39
CA SER A 328 -9.07 -17.77 -11.77
C SER A 328 -8.27 -16.70 -12.52
N ARG A 329 -7.12 -16.28 -11.99
CA ARG A 329 -6.23 -15.31 -12.64
C ARG A 329 -5.78 -15.78 -14.02
N ARG A 330 -5.35 -17.03 -14.13
CA ARG A 330 -4.89 -17.61 -15.40
C ARG A 330 -6.03 -17.68 -16.42
N THR A 331 -7.20 -18.12 -16.01
CA THR A 331 -8.38 -18.19 -16.87
C THR A 331 -8.78 -16.81 -17.37
N LEU A 332 -8.80 -15.81 -16.51
CA LEU A 332 -9.12 -14.43 -16.89
C LEU A 332 -8.11 -13.87 -17.89
N ALA A 333 -6.82 -14.06 -17.65
CA ALA A 333 -5.77 -13.63 -18.57
C ALA A 333 -5.91 -14.27 -19.95
N THR A 334 -6.20 -15.58 -20.05
CA THR A 334 -6.41 -16.28 -21.33
C THR A 334 -7.70 -15.89 -22.03
N ARG A 335 -8.65 -15.28 -21.32
CA ARG A 335 -9.88 -14.72 -21.87
C ARG A 335 -9.78 -13.23 -22.21
N GLY A 336 -8.56 -12.67 -22.21
CA GLY A 336 -8.27 -11.31 -22.63
C GLY A 336 -8.54 -10.23 -21.60
N PHE A 337 -8.62 -10.58 -20.31
CA PHE A 337 -8.72 -9.59 -19.24
C PHE A 337 -7.35 -9.03 -18.84
N ASN A 338 -7.33 -7.72 -18.53
CA ASN A 338 -6.23 -7.07 -17.85
C ASN A 338 -6.49 -7.09 -16.35
N GLU A 339 -5.56 -7.65 -15.57
CA GLU A 339 -5.66 -7.67 -14.13
C GLU A 339 -5.38 -6.28 -13.56
N ALA A 340 -6.30 -5.77 -12.74
CA ALA A 340 -6.12 -4.59 -11.92
C ALA A 340 -5.93 -5.00 -10.46
N VAL A 341 -5.01 -4.33 -9.76
CA VAL A 341 -4.85 -4.48 -8.32
C VAL A 341 -5.26 -3.17 -7.68
N THR A 342 -6.42 -3.18 -7.04
CA THR A 342 -7.00 -1.98 -6.44
C THR A 342 -6.89 -2.01 -4.92
N TYR A 343 -7.08 -0.85 -4.28
CA TYR A 343 -7.11 -0.80 -2.81
C TYR A 343 -8.31 -1.58 -2.25
N ALA A 344 -8.14 -2.16 -1.07
CA ALA A 344 -9.24 -2.76 -0.31
C ALA A 344 -10.21 -1.72 0.28
N PHE A 345 -9.97 -0.46 0.02
CA PHE A 345 -10.71 0.70 0.52
C PHE A 345 -11.36 1.46 -0.61
N LEU A 346 -12.47 2.15 -0.30
CA LEU A 346 -13.22 2.95 -1.27
C LEU A 346 -14.07 4.02 -0.56
N PRO A 347 -14.67 4.98 -1.30
CA PRO A 347 -15.59 5.95 -0.72
C PRO A 347 -16.84 5.28 -0.16
N SER A 348 -17.36 5.77 0.97
CA SER A 348 -18.59 5.29 1.60
C SER A 348 -19.80 5.31 0.65
N THR A 349 -19.88 6.30 -0.24
CA THR A 349 -20.90 6.40 -1.28
C THR A 349 -20.89 5.19 -2.21
N HIS A 350 -19.70 4.79 -2.68
CA HIS A 350 -19.56 3.61 -3.53
C HIS A 350 -19.80 2.32 -2.75
N ALA A 351 -19.33 2.21 -1.49
CA ALA A 351 -19.61 1.05 -0.65
C ALA A 351 -21.11 0.73 -0.55
N LYS A 352 -21.92 1.76 -0.31
CA LYS A 352 -23.39 1.64 -0.15
C LYS A 352 -24.09 1.13 -1.42
N LEU A 353 -23.59 1.46 -2.60
CA LEU A 353 -24.16 0.96 -3.87
C LEU A 353 -23.99 -0.56 -4.04
N PHE A 354 -23.03 -1.16 -3.36
CA PHE A 354 -22.69 -2.58 -3.47
C PHE A 354 -22.89 -3.37 -2.17
N GLY A 355 -23.84 -2.91 -1.33
CA GLY A 355 -24.24 -3.62 -0.12
C GLY A 355 -23.35 -3.41 1.10
N GLY A 356 -22.44 -2.41 1.05
CA GLY A 356 -21.60 -1.97 2.16
C GLY A 356 -22.18 -0.76 2.90
N GLY A 357 -21.30 -0.04 3.63
CA GLY A 357 -21.64 1.14 4.40
C GLY A 357 -22.04 0.84 5.85
N ALA A 358 -21.85 -0.40 6.30
CA ALA A 358 -21.99 -0.77 7.71
C ALA A 358 -20.86 -0.11 8.53
N ARG A 359 -21.19 0.28 9.78
CA ARG A 359 -20.26 1.01 10.65
C ARG A 359 -18.97 0.26 10.95
N GLU A 360 -19.04 -1.04 11.10
CA GLU A 360 -17.91 -1.93 11.36
C GLU A 360 -16.93 -2.04 10.17
N LEU A 361 -17.35 -1.61 8.97
CA LEU A 361 -16.50 -1.56 7.78
C LEU A 361 -15.89 -0.17 7.56
N GLN A 362 -16.18 0.81 8.39
CA GLN A 362 -15.61 2.15 8.31
C GLN A 362 -14.25 2.21 9.00
N LEU A 363 -13.28 2.81 8.33
CA LEU A 363 -11.92 2.94 8.86
C LEU A 363 -11.84 4.08 9.88
N ALA A 364 -11.29 3.80 11.06
CA ALA A 364 -11.11 4.79 12.12
C ALA A 364 -10.13 5.91 11.75
N ASN A 365 -9.15 5.61 10.89
CA ASN A 365 -8.07 6.51 10.46
C ASN A 365 -7.79 6.38 8.96
N ALA A 366 -8.81 6.64 8.15
CA ALA A 366 -8.69 6.58 6.69
C ALA A 366 -7.52 7.44 6.17
N ILE A 367 -6.81 6.93 5.17
CA ILE A 367 -5.67 7.63 4.53
C ILE A 367 -6.14 8.91 3.83
N SER A 368 -7.36 8.91 3.29
CA SER A 368 -8.00 10.07 2.68
C SER A 368 -9.52 9.97 2.82
N SER A 369 -10.22 11.08 2.57
CA SER A 369 -11.70 11.14 2.53
C SER A 369 -12.31 10.22 1.46
N GLU A 370 -11.54 9.84 0.46
CA GLU A 370 -11.95 8.95 -0.63
C GLU A 370 -11.73 7.45 -0.34
N LEU A 371 -11.17 7.10 0.81
CA LEU A 371 -10.80 5.73 1.17
C LEU A 371 -11.27 5.41 2.60
N THR A 372 -12.57 5.57 2.84
CA THR A 372 -13.18 5.56 4.18
C THR A 372 -13.75 4.22 4.61
N ASP A 373 -14.06 3.34 3.69
CA ASP A 373 -14.75 2.07 3.96
C ASP A 373 -14.01 0.87 3.36
N MET A 374 -14.08 -0.27 4.03
CA MET A 374 -13.65 -1.55 3.47
C MET A 374 -14.60 -1.96 2.35
N ARG A 375 -14.07 -2.48 1.24
CA ARG A 375 -14.86 -2.86 0.06
C ARG A 375 -15.74 -4.09 0.31
N PRO A 376 -17.06 -4.02 0.07
CA PRO A 376 -17.96 -5.17 0.18
C PRO A 376 -17.91 -6.10 -1.03
N SER A 377 -17.36 -5.60 -2.15
CA SER A 377 -17.24 -6.24 -3.46
C SER A 377 -16.00 -5.70 -4.18
N LEU A 378 -15.45 -6.44 -5.15
CA LEU A 378 -14.39 -5.96 -6.05
C LEU A 378 -14.94 -5.03 -7.15
N MET A 379 -16.23 -5.12 -7.41
CA MET A 379 -16.92 -4.44 -8.51
C MET A 379 -16.75 -2.91 -8.49
N PRO A 380 -16.99 -2.20 -7.37
CA PRO A 380 -16.91 -0.74 -7.36
C PRO A 380 -15.51 -0.21 -7.72
N ASN A 381 -14.46 -0.87 -7.25
CA ASN A 381 -13.08 -0.47 -7.56
C ASN A 381 -12.75 -0.69 -9.05
N LEU A 382 -13.22 -1.79 -9.63
CA LEU A 382 -13.07 -2.07 -11.06
C LEU A 382 -13.88 -1.08 -11.91
N LEU A 383 -15.10 -0.73 -11.51
CA LEU A 383 -15.90 0.29 -12.20
C LEU A 383 -15.25 1.67 -12.14
N ALA A 384 -14.70 2.05 -10.99
CA ALA A 384 -13.93 3.30 -10.88
C ALA A 384 -12.68 3.29 -11.78
N ALA A 385 -12.01 2.13 -11.93
CA ALA A 385 -10.91 1.98 -12.88
C ALA A 385 -11.41 2.09 -14.32
N ALA A 386 -12.56 1.50 -14.65
CA ALA A 386 -13.21 1.61 -15.96
C ALA A 386 -13.52 3.08 -16.30
N GLY A 387 -14.14 3.82 -15.38
CA GLY A 387 -14.43 5.24 -15.56
C GLY A 387 -13.20 6.07 -15.90
N ARG A 388 -12.08 5.83 -15.18
CA ARG A 388 -10.80 6.49 -15.48
C ARG A 388 -10.24 6.15 -16.87
N ASN A 389 -10.42 4.92 -17.34
CA ASN A 389 -10.00 4.52 -18.68
C ASN A 389 -10.88 5.18 -19.76
N ILE A 390 -12.21 5.19 -19.57
CA ILE A 390 -13.15 5.85 -20.46
C ILE A 390 -12.82 7.36 -20.57
N ALA A 391 -12.57 8.02 -19.45
CA ALA A 391 -12.19 9.44 -19.43
C ALA A 391 -10.88 9.74 -20.19
N ARG A 392 -10.02 8.73 -20.38
CA ARG A 392 -8.79 8.81 -21.18
C ARG A 392 -8.98 8.41 -22.65
N GLY A 393 -10.21 8.14 -23.07
CA GLY A 393 -10.54 7.81 -24.45
C GLY A 393 -10.41 6.33 -24.82
N PHE A 394 -10.18 5.43 -23.86
CA PHE A 394 -10.22 3.99 -24.13
C PHE A 394 -11.68 3.52 -24.26
N SER A 395 -12.04 3.00 -25.42
CA SER A 395 -13.35 2.40 -25.70
C SER A 395 -13.19 0.91 -25.92
N GLY A 396 -13.71 0.12 -25.02
CA GLY A 396 -13.61 -1.34 -25.11
C GLY A 396 -12.42 -1.90 -24.34
N PHE A 397 -12.75 -2.54 -23.22
CA PHE A 397 -11.77 -3.17 -22.34
C PHE A 397 -12.41 -4.31 -21.54
N ALA A 398 -11.55 -5.20 -21.06
CA ALA A 398 -11.87 -6.21 -20.07
C ALA A 398 -10.93 -6.05 -18.87
N LEU A 399 -11.47 -5.71 -17.71
CA LEU A 399 -10.71 -5.55 -16.46
C LEU A 399 -11.14 -6.61 -15.46
N CYS A 400 -10.19 -7.15 -14.71
CA CYS A 400 -10.47 -8.11 -13.65
C CYS A 400 -9.62 -7.89 -12.41
N GLU A 401 -10.08 -8.46 -11.31
CA GLU A 401 -9.33 -8.56 -10.06
C GLU A 401 -9.68 -9.85 -9.34
N VAL A 402 -8.68 -10.49 -8.72
CA VAL A 402 -8.87 -11.58 -7.78
C VAL A 402 -8.32 -11.15 -6.44
N GLY A 403 -9.21 -10.89 -5.48
CA GLY A 403 -8.86 -10.28 -4.21
C GLY A 403 -9.93 -10.50 -3.14
N HIS A 404 -9.73 -9.89 -1.99
CA HIS A 404 -10.64 -10.02 -0.86
C HIS A 404 -11.72 -8.95 -0.84
N ALA A 405 -12.91 -9.33 -0.37
CA ALA A 405 -14.03 -8.46 -0.06
C ALA A 405 -14.52 -8.74 1.35
N TYR A 406 -15.13 -7.77 1.99
CA TYR A 406 -15.38 -7.76 3.43
C TYR A 406 -16.87 -7.57 3.71
N ALA A 407 -17.44 -8.41 4.58
CA ALA A 407 -18.83 -8.35 5.02
C ALA A 407 -18.97 -7.96 6.50
N GLY A 408 -17.85 -7.74 7.21
CA GLY A 408 -17.78 -7.38 8.61
C GLY A 408 -16.32 -7.21 9.05
N ASP A 409 -16.11 -6.97 10.34
CA ASP A 409 -14.83 -6.64 10.98
C ASP A 409 -14.03 -7.87 11.48
N ARG A 410 -14.51 -9.09 11.20
CA ARG A 410 -13.87 -10.34 11.65
C ARG A 410 -13.24 -11.11 10.49
N PRO A 411 -12.19 -11.90 10.72
CA PRO A 411 -11.53 -12.68 9.68
C PRO A 411 -12.48 -13.61 8.90
N GLU A 412 -13.48 -14.19 9.55
CA GLU A 412 -14.49 -15.05 8.91
C GLU A 412 -15.46 -14.31 7.99
N ASN A 413 -15.51 -12.98 8.07
CA ASN A 413 -16.29 -12.13 7.18
C ASN A 413 -15.52 -11.71 5.92
N GLU A 414 -14.27 -12.12 5.80
CA GLU A 414 -13.45 -11.93 4.62
C GLU A 414 -13.65 -13.07 3.62
N THR A 415 -13.88 -12.73 2.36
CA THR A 415 -14.04 -13.69 1.28
C THR A 415 -13.12 -13.39 0.12
N LEU A 416 -12.44 -14.40 -0.40
CA LEU A 416 -11.68 -14.29 -1.64
C LEU A 416 -12.65 -14.37 -2.82
N ARG A 417 -12.61 -13.39 -3.70
CA ARG A 417 -13.48 -13.28 -4.87
C ARG A 417 -12.70 -13.14 -6.16
N ALA A 418 -13.32 -13.53 -7.27
CA ALA A 418 -12.87 -13.21 -8.62
C ALA A 418 -13.95 -12.37 -9.29
N CYS A 419 -13.57 -11.22 -9.81
CA CYS A 419 -14.49 -10.28 -10.45
C CYS A 419 -13.92 -9.85 -11.80
N GLY A 420 -14.80 -9.65 -12.78
CA GLY A 420 -14.43 -9.11 -14.07
C GLY A 420 -15.55 -8.27 -14.67
N LEU A 421 -15.17 -7.29 -15.47
CA LEU A 421 -16.11 -6.47 -16.24
C LEU A 421 -15.61 -6.28 -17.67
N ARG A 422 -16.55 -6.16 -18.60
CA ARG A 422 -16.32 -5.84 -20.01
C ARG A 422 -17.15 -4.65 -20.46
N GLN A 423 -16.58 -3.87 -21.36
CA GLN A 423 -17.28 -2.79 -22.04
C GLN A 423 -16.84 -2.72 -23.51
N GLY A 424 -17.72 -2.24 -24.35
CA GLY A 424 -17.46 -2.05 -25.78
C GLY A 424 -17.77 -3.29 -26.61
N GLU A 425 -16.90 -3.65 -27.50
CA GLU A 425 -17.08 -4.77 -28.41
C GLU A 425 -16.41 -6.03 -27.91
N SER A 426 -17.02 -7.20 -28.12
CA SER A 426 -16.48 -8.50 -27.72
C SER A 426 -15.26 -8.90 -28.55
N VAL A 427 -15.17 -8.40 -29.78
CA VAL A 427 -14.07 -8.61 -30.72
C VAL A 427 -13.75 -7.28 -31.37
N SER A 428 -12.47 -6.92 -31.43
CA SER A 428 -12.01 -5.72 -32.12
C SER A 428 -12.37 -5.77 -33.61
N ARG A 429 -12.57 -4.61 -34.23
CA ARG A 429 -12.86 -4.48 -35.68
C ARG A 429 -11.83 -5.27 -36.50
N GLN A 430 -12.30 -6.21 -37.30
CA GLN A 430 -11.47 -7.11 -38.11
C GLN A 430 -12.16 -7.40 -39.44
N TRP A 431 -11.41 -7.95 -40.40
CA TRP A 431 -11.91 -8.26 -41.73
C TRP A 431 -12.70 -9.57 -41.81
N GLN A 432 -12.54 -10.49 -40.84
CA GLN A 432 -13.13 -11.83 -40.84
C GLN A 432 -14.56 -11.90 -40.26
N GLY A 433 -15.05 -10.85 -39.64
CA GLY A 433 -16.39 -10.85 -39.05
C GLY A 433 -16.80 -9.50 -38.49
N GLY A 434 -18.10 -9.35 -38.23
CA GLY A 434 -18.66 -8.17 -37.60
C GLY A 434 -18.32 -8.08 -36.11
N ALA A 435 -18.03 -6.87 -35.65
CA ALA A 435 -17.97 -6.59 -34.24
C ALA A 435 -19.38 -6.66 -33.62
N ARG A 436 -19.53 -7.23 -32.45
CA ARG A 436 -20.76 -7.16 -31.66
C ARG A 436 -20.47 -6.53 -30.29
N ALA A 437 -21.42 -5.82 -29.76
CA ALA A 437 -21.33 -5.34 -28.39
C ALA A 437 -21.26 -6.51 -27.40
N VAL A 438 -20.53 -6.30 -26.29
CA VAL A 438 -20.56 -7.24 -25.17
C VAL A 438 -21.94 -7.28 -24.53
N ASP A 439 -22.35 -8.46 -24.09
CA ASP A 439 -23.66 -8.67 -23.46
C ASP A 439 -23.58 -9.54 -22.19
N VAL A 440 -24.73 -9.79 -21.58
CA VAL A 440 -24.84 -10.58 -20.36
C VAL A 440 -24.30 -12.01 -20.51
N PHE A 441 -24.33 -12.56 -21.72
CA PHE A 441 -23.84 -13.92 -21.99
C PHE A 441 -22.32 -13.98 -22.01
N ASP A 442 -21.62 -12.90 -22.36
CA ASP A 442 -20.17 -12.80 -22.22
C ASP A 442 -19.76 -12.88 -20.73
N ALA A 443 -20.42 -12.11 -19.86
CA ALA A 443 -20.16 -12.15 -18.42
C ALA A 443 -20.49 -13.53 -17.80
N LYS A 444 -21.58 -14.16 -18.26
CA LYS A 444 -21.94 -15.52 -17.88
C LYS A 444 -20.89 -16.54 -18.30
N ALA A 445 -20.41 -16.47 -19.53
CA ALA A 445 -19.39 -17.37 -20.08
C ALA A 445 -18.05 -17.22 -19.35
N ASP A 446 -17.67 -15.98 -18.99
CA ASP A 446 -16.48 -15.72 -18.20
C ASP A 446 -16.58 -16.32 -16.78
N ALA A 447 -17.73 -16.15 -16.12
CA ALA A 447 -17.98 -16.74 -14.79
C ALA A 447 -17.94 -18.27 -14.83
N ILE A 448 -18.60 -18.90 -15.81
CA ILE A 448 -18.61 -20.36 -15.96
C ILE A 448 -17.21 -20.89 -16.23
N ALA A 449 -16.42 -20.25 -17.10
CA ALA A 449 -15.06 -20.68 -17.41
C ALA A 449 -14.16 -20.69 -16.16
N ILE A 450 -14.30 -19.71 -15.26
CA ILE A 450 -13.56 -19.70 -13.99
C ILE A 450 -14.02 -20.85 -13.08
N LEU A 451 -15.33 -21.07 -12.98
CA LEU A 451 -15.87 -22.14 -12.14
C LEU A 451 -15.41 -23.52 -12.62
N GLU A 452 -15.38 -23.73 -13.93
CA GLU A 452 -14.86 -24.97 -14.55
C GLU A 452 -13.36 -25.13 -14.29
N ALA A 453 -12.57 -24.07 -14.42
CA ALA A 453 -11.15 -24.08 -14.08
C ALA A 453 -10.90 -24.35 -12.57
N CYS A 454 -11.85 -23.98 -11.72
CA CYS A 454 -11.84 -24.31 -10.28
C CYS A 454 -12.39 -25.71 -9.96
N GLY A 455 -12.74 -26.51 -10.97
CA GLY A 455 -13.18 -27.90 -10.82
C GLY A 455 -14.69 -28.09 -10.68
N MET A 456 -15.51 -27.08 -11.00
CA MET A 456 -16.97 -27.18 -11.05
C MET A 456 -17.43 -27.44 -12.48
N ALA A 457 -18.16 -28.53 -12.69
CA ALA A 457 -18.80 -28.76 -13.98
C ALA A 457 -20.01 -27.82 -14.14
N GLY A 458 -20.13 -27.13 -15.29
CA GLY A 458 -21.22 -26.20 -15.56
C GLY A 458 -22.62 -26.82 -15.45
N ALA A 459 -22.76 -28.12 -15.75
CA ALA A 459 -23.99 -28.88 -15.63
C ALA A 459 -24.54 -29.04 -14.17
N THR A 460 -23.74 -28.74 -13.15
CA THR A 460 -24.15 -28.81 -11.74
C THR A 460 -24.71 -27.50 -11.21
N LEU A 461 -24.61 -26.42 -11.98
CA LEU A 461 -25.04 -25.08 -11.60
C LEU A 461 -26.49 -24.83 -11.94
N GLN A 462 -27.23 -24.30 -10.99
CA GLN A 462 -28.56 -23.72 -11.24
C GLN A 462 -28.42 -22.24 -11.54
N ILE A 463 -29.16 -21.75 -12.53
CA ILE A 463 -29.20 -20.35 -12.89
C ILE A 463 -30.56 -19.80 -12.48
N VAL A 464 -30.55 -18.72 -11.71
CA VAL A 464 -31.75 -17.98 -11.36
C VAL A 464 -31.64 -16.56 -11.89
N ASN A 465 -32.77 -15.99 -12.37
CA ASN A 465 -32.84 -14.69 -13.02
C ASN A 465 -32.93 -13.53 -12.00
N THR A 466 -32.16 -13.63 -10.92
CA THR A 466 -32.04 -12.61 -9.89
C THR A 466 -30.58 -12.41 -9.55
N ALA A 467 -30.20 -11.20 -9.22
CA ALA A 467 -28.87 -10.83 -8.76
C ALA A 467 -28.99 -9.65 -7.79
N PRO A 468 -27.92 -9.25 -7.09
CA PRO A 468 -27.93 -8.06 -6.27
C PRO A 468 -28.36 -6.78 -7.00
N ALA A 469 -28.89 -5.81 -6.27
CA ALA A 469 -29.53 -4.60 -6.81
C ALA A 469 -28.64 -3.71 -7.69
N TRP A 470 -27.34 -3.90 -7.67
CA TRP A 470 -26.41 -3.18 -8.56
C TRP A 470 -26.33 -3.77 -9.98
N PHE A 471 -27.00 -4.90 -10.23
CA PHE A 471 -27.21 -5.42 -11.58
C PHE A 471 -28.58 -5.02 -12.14
N HIS A 472 -28.69 -4.97 -13.47
CA HIS A 472 -29.94 -4.68 -14.15
C HIS A 472 -30.94 -5.83 -13.94
N PRO A 473 -32.16 -5.57 -13.45
CA PRO A 473 -33.08 -6.63 -13.02
C PRO A 473 -33.53 -7.60 -14.12
N GLY A 474 -33.55 -7.16 -15.37
CA GLY A 474 -33.94 -7.98 -16.53
C GLY A 474 -32.77 -8.60 -17.31
N ARG A 475 -31.51 -8.26 -16.95
CA ARG A 475 -30.30 -8.73 -17.65
C ARG A 475 -29.24 -9.16 -16.67
N CYS A 476 -29.59 -10.09 -15.77
CA CYS A 476 -28.70 -10.61 -14.76
C CYS A 476 -29.05 -12.04 -14.39
N GLY A 477 -28.17 -12.69 -13.64
CA GLY A 477 -28.41 -13.98 -13.05
C GLY A 477 -27.46 -14.34 -11.94
N THR A 478 -27.84 -15.32 -11.14
CA THR A 478 -27.03 -15.95 -10.11
C THR A 478 -26.73 -17.39 -10.47
N LEU A 479 -25.48 -17.79 -10.36
CA LEU A 479 -25.03 -19.17 -10.41
C LEU A 479 -24.98 -19.74 -9.00
N GLN A 480 -25.73 -20.81 -8.75
CA GLN A 480 -25.87 -21.39 -7.41
C GLN A 480 -25.88 -22.92 -7.39
N MET A 481 -25.55 -23.50 -6.25
CA MET A 481 -25.73 -24.93 -5.95
C MET A 481 -26.79 -25.10 -4.87
N GLY A 482 -28.02 -25.35 -5.30
CA GLY A 482 -29.19 -25.32 -4.41
C GLY A 482 -29.52 -23.88 -3.95
N PRO A 483 -30.65 -23.71 -3.25
CA PRO A 483 -31.22 -22.39 -2.99
C PRO A 483 -30.41 -21.51 -2.01
N LYS A 484 -29.54 -22.13 -1.21
CA LYS A 484 -28.78 -21.43 -0.16
C LYS A 484 -27.33 -21.13 -0.50
N ASN A 485 -26.76 -21.74 -1.54
CA ASN A 485 -25.35 -21.57 -1.89
C ASN A 485 -25.20 -20.80 -3.20
N GLN A 486 -25.25 -19.48 -3.12
CA GLN A 486 -24.93 -18.59 -4.22
C GLN A 486 -23.42 -18.53 -4.41
N ILE A 487 -22.94 -18.80 -5.62
CA ILE A 487 -21.51 -18.90 -5.92
C ILE A 487 -21.05 -17.70 -6.72
N ALA A 488 -21.88 -17.24 -7.67
CA ALA A 488 -21.51 -16.11 -8.51
C ALA A 488 -22.75 -15.33 -8.98
N TRP A 489 -22.52 -14.07 -9.28
CA TRP A 489 -23.47 -13.18 -9.94
C TRP A 489 -22.90 -12.73 -11.28
N PHE A 490 -23.74 -12.51 -12.26
CA PHE A 490 -23.36 -11.99 -13.55
C PHE A 490 -24.49 -11.13 -14.13
N GLY A 491 -24.15 -10.19 -15.00
CA GLY A 491 -25.15 -9.36 -15.64
C GLY A 491 -24.62 -8.02 -16.14
N GLU A 492 -25.55 -7.23 -16.65
CA GLU A 492 -25.31 -5.82 -16.96
C GLU A 492 -25.42 -5.00 -15.67
N ILE A 493 -24.50 -4.07 -15.46
CA ILE A 493 -24.55 -3.18 -14.31
C ILE A 493 -25.73 -2.22 -14.47
N HIS A 494 -26.45 -1.98 -13.38
CA HIS A 494 -27.63 -1.13 -13.37
C HIS A 494 -27.28 0.30 -13.82
N PRO A 495 -28.00 0.91 -14.80
CA PRO A 495 -27.69 2.25 -15.32
C PRO A 495 -27.60 3.33 -14.23
N LYS A 496 -28.44 3.24 -13.19
CA LYS A 496 -28.38 4.16 -12.05
C LYS A 496 -27.03 4.07 -11.30
N VAL A 497 -26.51 2.86 -11.10
CA VAL A 497 -25.21 2.66 -10.44
C VAL A 497 -24.08 3.23 -11.30
N LEU A 498 -24.13 3.01 -12.62
CA LEU A 498 -23.16 3.59 -13.55
C LEU A 498 -23.20 5.13 -13.54
N ALA A 499 -24.38 5.71 -13.49
CA ALA A 499 -24.56 7.18 -13.42
C ALA A 499 -24.00 7.74 -12.11
N GLU A 500 -24.26 7.09 -10.97
CA GLU A 500 -23.76 7.52 -9.66
C GLU A 500 -22.22 7.39 -9.52
N MET A 501 -21.60 6.51 -10.32
CA MET A 501 -20.16 6.34 -10.36
C MET A 501 -19.47 7.08 -11.53
N ASP A 502 -20.21 7.87 -12.31
CA ASP A 502 -19.74 8.57 -13.52
C ASP A 502 -19.07 7.62 -14.53
N VAL A 503 -19.68 6.47 -14.76
CA VAL A 503 -19.20 5.46 -15.71
C VAL A 503 -20.16 5.37 -16.89
N LYS A 504 -19.67 5.61 -18.11
CA LYS A 504 -20.46 5.43 -19.33
C LYS A 504 -20.66 3.93 -19.61
N GLY A 505 -21.91 3.54 -19.77
CA GLY A 505 -22.29 2.15 -20.08
C GLY A 505 -22.65 1.91 -21.55
N PRO A 506 -23.12 0.68 -21.88
CA PRO A 506 -23.32 -0.45 -20.96
C PRO A 506 -22.02 -1.12 -20.51
N VAL A 507 -22.03 -1.68 -19.30
CA VAL A 507 -20.96 -2.50 -18.72
C VAL A 507 -21.58 -3.83 -18.29
N VAL A 508 -20.98 -4.95 -18.70
CA VAL A 508 -21.35 -6.28 -18.23
C VAL A 508 -20.26 -6.80 -17.28
N ALA A 509 -20.67 -7.50 -16.24
CA ALA A 509 -19.76 -7.90 -15.19
C ALA A 509 -20.19 -9.21 -14.51
N PHE A 510 -19.25 -9.80 -13.80
CA PHE A 510 -19.50 -10.94 -12.90
C PHE A 510 -18.66 -10.82 -11.65
N GLU A 511 -19.11 -11.47 -10.57
CA GLU A 511 -18.33 -11.66 -9.35
C GLU A 511 -18.59 -13.04 -8.79
N ILE A 512 -17.51 -13.76 -8.43
CA ILE A 512 -17.52 -15.14 -7.94
C ILE A 512 -16.96 -15.16 -6.52
N ILE A 513 -17.64 -15.85 -5.60
CA ILE A 513 -17.15 -16.09 -4.24
C ILE A 513 -16.37 -17.41 -4.25
N LEU A 514 -15.04 -17.35 -4.34
CA LEU A 514 -14.19 -18.55 -4.43
C LEU A 514 -14.28 -19.46 -3.19
N ASN A 515 -14.59 -18.87 -2.04
CA ASN A 515 -14.84 -19.62 -0.80
C ASN A 515 -16.14 -20.45 -0.86
N ALA A 516 -17.14 -20.03 -1.65
CA ALA A 516 -18.42 -20.72 -1.78
C ALA A 516 -18.36 -21.97 -2.67
N ILE A 517 -17.28 -22.14 -3.43
CA ILE A 517 -17.06 -23.32 -4.27
C ILE A 517 -16.81 -24.52 -3.35
N PRO A 518 -17.58 -25.62 -3.45
CA PRO A 518 -17.36 -26.81 -2.63
C PRO A 518 -15.99 -27.44 -2.85
N ASP A 519 -15.43 -28.03 -1.82
CA ASP A 519 -14.21 -28.80 -1.98
C ASP A 519 -14.46 -30.09 -2.78
N PRO A 520 -13.50 -30.53 -3.61
CA PRO A 520 -13.66 -31.72 -4.41
C PRO A 520 -13.83 -32.96 -3.51
N ARG A 521 -14.88 -33.74 -3.77
CA ARG A 521 -15.14 -34.97 -3.00
C ARG A 521 -14.06 -36.06 -3.17
N ARG A 522 -13.35 -36.03 -4.31
CA ARG A 522 -12.26 -36.98 -4.63
C ARG A 522 -10.91 -36.38 -4.19
N LYS A 523 -10.12 -37.18 -3.47
CA LYS A 523 -8.79 -36.80 -2.96
C LYS A 523 -7.65 -37.01 -3.99
N GLY A 524 -7.91 -37.08 -5.27
CA GLY A 524 -6.88 -37.33 -6.28
C GLY A 524 -7.13 -36.57 -7.57
N THR A 525 -6.11 -36.52 -8.42
CA THR A 525 -6.13 -35.89 -9.75
C THR A 525 -6.51 -36.87 -10.87
N ALA A 526 -6.66 -38.15 -10.55
CA ALA A 526 -7.01 -39.17 -11.52
C ALA A 526 -8.41 -38.92 -12.10
N LYS A 527 -8.50 -38.80 -13.39
CA LYS A 527 -9.77 -38.77 -14.13
C LYS A 527 -10.19 -40.21 -14.45
N PRO A 528 -11.52 -40.48 -14.59
CA PRO A 528 -11.95 -41.76 -15.11
C PRO A 528 -11.41 -42.00 -16.51
N ALA A 529 -11.25 -43.24 -16.90
CA ALA A 529 -10.87 -43.59 -18.26
C ALA A 529 -11.88 -43.01 -19.26
N LEU A 530 -11.39 -42.51 -20.37
CA LEU A 530 -12.25 -42.04 -21.45
C LEU A 530 -13.00 -43.21 -22.04
N ALA A 531 -14.34 -43.16 -21.99
CA ALA A 531 -15.21 -44.12 -22.66
C ALA A 531 -15.58 -43.55 -24.03
N LEU A 532 -14.94 -44.01 -25.08
CA LEU A 532 -15.28 -43.70 -26.45
C LEU A 532 -16.44 -44.56 -26.91
N ALA A 533 -17.32 -43.98 -27.72
CA ALA A 533 -18.37 -44.74 -28.39
C ALA A 533 -17.88 -45.15 -29.77
N ASP A 534 -18.01 -46.42 -30.11
CA ASP A 534 -17.59 -46.96 -31.42
C ASP A 534 -18.55 -46.60 -32.57
N LEU A 535 -19.79 -46.19 -32.20
CA LEU A 535 -20.84 -45.86 -33.18
C LEU A 535 -20.98 -44.35 -33.34
N MET A 536 -21.32 -43.93 -34.55
CA MET A 536 -21.52 -42.50 -34.89
C MET A 536 -22.79 -41.95 -34.23
N PRO A 537 -22.69 -40.75 -33.61
CA PRO A 537 -23.86 -40.07 -33.07
C PRO A 537 -24.76 -39.53 -34.18
N VAL A 538 -26.03 -39.29 -33.82
CA VAL A 538 -27.03 -38.68 -34.70
C VAL A 538 -27.54 -37.41 -34.04
N SER A 539 -27.50 -36.26 -34.72
CA SER A 539 -28.11 -35.01 -34.26
C SER A 539 -29.53 -34.87 -34.78
N ARG A 540 -30.41 -34.32 -33.96
CA ARG A 540 -31.79 -33.96 -34.30
C ARG A 540 -32.13 -32.56 -33.81
N ASP A 541 -32.72 -31.75 -34.71
CA ASP A 541 -33.14 -30.40 -34.42
C ASP A 541 -34.65 -30.34 -34.15
N PHE A 542 -34.98 -29.54 -33.14
CA PHE A 542 -36.36 -29.29 -32.72
C PHE A 542 -36.54 -27.78 -32.54
N ALA A 543 -37.55 -27.19 -33.16
CA ALA A 543 -37.92 -25.79 -32.90
C ALA A 543 -39.17 -25.76 -32.01
N PHE A 544 -39.04 -25.20 -30.81
CA PHE A 544 -40.12 -25.09 -29.84
C PHE A 544 -40.59 -23.65 -29.70
N VAL A 545 -41.89 -23.41 -29.83
CA VAL A 545 -42.50 -22.13 -29.50
C VAL A 545 -42.85 -22.11 -28.01
N VAL A 546 -42.36 -21.10 -27.34
CA VAL A 546 -42.48 -20.94 -25.87
C VAL A 546 -43.02 -19.55 -25.51
N GLU A 547 -43.68 -19.45 -24.38
CA GLU A 547 -43.98 -18.17 -23.74
C GLU A 547 -42.70 -17.53 -23.21
N ASP A 548 -42.61 -16.20 -23.17
CA ASP A 548 -41.40 -15.45 -22.75
C ASP A 548 -40.91 -15.77 -21.33
N LYS A 549 -41.77 -16.28 -20.46
CA LYS A 549 -41.41 -16.69 -19.10
C LYS A 549 -40.66 -18.01 -19.00
N VAL A 550 -40.67 -18.82 -20.06
CA VAL A 550 -40.04 -20.15 -20.08
C VAL A 550 -38.54 -19.99 -20.28
N GLN A 551 -37.77 -20.61 -19.38
CA GLN A 551 -36.32 -20.56 -19.49
C GLN A 551 -35.79 -21.66 -20.41
N ALA A 552 -34.79 -21.33 -21.23
CA ALA A 552 -34.14 -22.30 -22.13
C ALA A 552 -33.55 -23.51 -21.33
N ALA A 553 -33.08 -23.28 -20.09
CA ALA A 553 -32.58 -24.33 -19.23
C ALA A 553 -33.64 -25.41 -18.89
N GLU A 554 -34.92 -25.05 -18.85
CA GLU A 554 -36.01 -26.00 -18.58
C GLU A 554 -36.22 -26.94 -19.78
N LEU A 555 -36.14 -26.41 -21.01
CA LEU A 555 -36.18 -27.20 -22.23
C LEU A 555 -35.02 -28.18 -22.30
N LEU A 556 -33.79 -27.68 -22.07
CA LEU A 556 -32.58 -28.49 -22.10
C LEU A 556 -32.64 -29.60 -21.04
N LYS A 557 -33.09 -29.29 -19.82
CA LYS A 557 -33.27 -30.29 -18.76
C LYS A 557 -34.33 -31.35 -19.10
N ALA A 558 -35.45 -30.92 -19.69
CA ALA A 558 -36.50 -31.84 -20.10
C ALA A 558 -36.03 -32.79 -21.21
N ALA A 559 -35.36 -32.23 -22.24
CA ALA A 559 -34.83 -33.03 -23.35
C ALA A 559 -33.74 -34.02 -22.87
N ARG A 560 -32.72 -33.55 -22.13
CA ARG A 560 -31.66 -34.44 -21.56
C ARG A 560 -32.20 -35.48 -20.60
N GLY A 561 -33.31 -35.21 -19.94
CA GLY A 561 -33.93 -36.09 -18.95
C GLY A 561 -34.66 -37.28 -19.56
N VAL A 562 -34.94 -37.32 -20.87
CA VAL A 562 -35.67 -38.41 -21.51
C VAL A 562 -34.89 -39.71 -21.51
N ASP A 563 -33.61 -39.63 -21.84
CA ASP A 563 -32.73 -40.80 -21.78
C ASP A 563 -31.29 -40.32 -21.49
N LYS A 564 -30.83 -40.59 -20.28
CA LYS A 564 -29.49 -40.16 -19.81
C LYS A 564 -28.33 -40.96 -20.40
N VAL A 565 -28.62 -42.07 -21.09
CA VAL A 565 -27.62 -42.95 -21.69
C VAL A 565 -27.46 -42.64 -23.18
N MET A 566 -28.58 -42.46 -23.85
CA MET A 566 -28.59 -42.20 -25.31
C MET A 566 -28.47 -40.74 -25.66
N ILE A 567 -28.99 -39.78 -24.87
CA ILE A 567 -28.87 -38.36 -25.10
C ILE A 567 -27.60 -37.86 -24.43
N THR A 568 -26.56 -37.61 -25.22
CA THR A 568 -25.27 -37.19 -24.74
C THR A 568 -25.12 -35.68 -24.66
N ASP A 569 -25.82 -34.92 -25.54
CA ASP A 569 -25.86 -33.48 -25.50
C ASP A 569 -27.18 -32.90 -25.98
N ALA A 570 -27.48 -31.70 -25.51
CA ALA A 570 -28.59 -30.89 -26.01
C ALA A 570 -28.18 -29.41 -25.85
N ALA A 571 -28.33 -28.62 -26.93
CA ALA A 571 -27.94 -27.22 -26.99
C ALA A 571 -28.97 -26.36 -27.71
N ILE A 572 -29.20 -25.14 -27.24
CA ILE A 572 -29.97 -24.14 -28.00
C ILE A 572 -28.98 -23.49 -28.96
N PHE A 573 -29.29 -23.54 -30.26
CA PHE A 573 -28.43 -22.96 -31.30
C PHE A 573 -29.05 -21.75 -32.00
N ASP A 574 -30.39 -21.55 -31.88
CA ASP A 574 -31.04 -20.36 -32.43
C ASP A 574 -32.22 -19.91 -31.56
N VAL A 575 -32.47 -18.59 -31.58
CA VAL A 575 -33.54 -17.94 -30.81
C VAL A 575 -34.20 -16.90 -31.70
N PHE A 576 -35.50 -17.10 -32.01
CA PHE A 576 -36.23 -16.20 -32.86
C PHE A 576 -37.50 -15.67 -32.19
N LYS A 577 -37.67 -14.34 -32.15
CA LYS A 577 -38.89 -13.69 -31.65
C LYS A 577 -39.97 -13.72 -32.69
N LEU A 578 -41.14 -14.27 -32.35
CA LEU A 578 -42.32 -14.34 -33.19
C LEU A 578 -43.14 -13.04 -33.06
N ALA A 579 -43.95 -12.77 -34.08
CA ALA A 579 -44.77 -11.56 -34.14
C ALA A 579 -45.87 -11.51 -33.05
N ASP A 580 -46.28 -12.67 -32.52
CA ASP A 580 -47.26 -12.79 -31.42
C ASP A 580 -46.66 -12.64 -30.00
N GLY A 581 -45.42 -12.23 -29.93
CA GLY A 581 -44.72 -12.03 -28.67
C GLY A 581 -44.13 -13.29 -28.06
N LYS A 582 -44.31 -14.46 -28.69
CA LYS A 582 -43.67 -15.72 -28.24
C LYS A 582 -42.25 -15.83 -28.80
N THR A 583 -41.52 -16.79 -28.26
CA THR A 583 -40.13 -17.05 -28.68
C THR A 583 -40.04 -18.46 -29.25
N SER A 584 -39.44 -18.61 -30.45
CA SER A 584 -39.03 -19.90 -30.99
C SER A 584 -37.59 -20.20 -30.54
N LEU A 585 -37.39 -21.33 -29.85
CA LEU A 585 -36.10 -21.85 -29.42
C LEU A 585 -35.75 -23.07 -30.28
N ALA A 586 -34.64 -23.00 -31.02
CA ALA A 586 -34.15 -24.15 -31.78
C ALA A 586 -33.16 -24.93 -30.93
N LEU A 587 -33.46 -26.20 -30.71
CA LEU A 587 -32.77 -27.16 -29.86
C LEU A 587 -32.16 -28.26 -30.73
N GLU A 588 -30.84 -28.41 -30.71
CA GLU A 588 -30.14 -29.59 -31.21
C GLU A 588 -30.00 -30.62 -30.09
N VAL A 589 -30.31 -31.90 -30.36
CA VAL A 589 -30.09 -33.00 -29.43
C VAL A 589 -29.21 -34.06 -30.09
N THR A 590 -28.12 -34.43 -29.45
CA THR A 590 -27.18 -35.47 -29.89
C THR A 590 -27.55 -36.81 -29.27
N LEU A 591 -27.87 -37.77 -30.12
CA LEU A 591 -28.23 -39.13 -29.79
C LEU A 591 -27.04 -40.06 -30.02
N GLN A 592 -26.53 -40.74 -29.01
CA GLN A 592 -25.41 -41.67 -29.09
C GLN A 592 -25.87 -43.11 -28.98
N PRO A 593 -25.82 -43.90 -30.08
CA PRO A 593 -26.12 -45.33 -30.01
C PRO A 593 -25.04 -46.08 -29.21
N LYS A 594 -25.40 -47.19 -28.55
CA LYS A 594 -24.47 -47.94 -27.70
C LYS A 594 -24.10 -49.30 -28.29
N GLU A 595 -25.05 -50.08 -28.74
CA GLU A 595 -24.84 -51.45 -29.20
C GLU A 595 -24.98 -51.62 -30.70
N LYS A 596 -25.86 -50.84 -31.33
CA LYS A 596 -26.10 -50.83 -32.77
C LYS A 596 -26.49 -49.41 -33.22
N THR A 597 -26.36 -49.11 -34.49
CA THR A 597 -26.83 -47.85 -35.09
C THR A 597 -28.35 -47.75 -34.95
N PHE A 598 -28.85 -46.53 -34.76
CA PHE A 598 -30.30 -46.28 -34.70
C PHE A 598 -30.96 -46.55 -36.04
N THR A 599 -32.14 -47.15 -36.01
CA THR A 599 -33.08 -47.18 -37.14
C THR A 599 -33.93 -45.91 -37.15
N ASP A 600 -34.52 -45.56 -38.29
CA ASP A 600 -35.39 -44.37 -38.38
C ASP A 600 -36.58 -44.45 -37.39
N VAL A 601 -37.16 -45.65 -37.19
CA VAL A 601 -38.24 -45.87 -36.22
C VAL A 601 -37.79 -45.58 -34.79
N GLU A 602 -36.59 -45.98 -34.43
CA GLU A 602 -36.02 -45.73 -33.07
C GLU A 602 -35.74 -44.23 -32.87
N ILE A 603 -35.26 -43.53 -33.91
CA ILE A 603 -35.01 -42.07 -33.86
C ILE A 603 -36.33 -41.32 -33.73
N GLU A 604 -37.36 -41.69 -34.51
CA GLU A 604 -38.69 -41.06 -34.46
C GLU A 604 -39.35 -41.28 -33.08
N ALA A 605 -39.27 -42.51 -32.53
CA ALA A 605 -39.80 -42.82 -31.22
C ALA A 605 -39.11 -42.00 -30.11
N LEU A 606 -37.79 -41.83 -30.18
CA LEU A 606 -37.03 -41.01 -29.22
C LEU A 606 -37.34 -39.52 -29.38
N SER A 607 -37.47 -39.04 -30.65
CA SER A 607 -37.88 -37.69 -30.94
C SER A 607 -39.28 -37.34 -30.40
N ALA A 608 -40.24 -38.25 -30.57
CA ALA A 608 -41.58 -38.08 -30.00
C ALA A 608 -41.56 -38.00 -28.46
N LYS A 609 -40.70 -38.81 -27.78
CA LYS A 609 -40.52 -38.72 -26.35
C LYS A 609 -39.91 -37.37 -25.92
N ILE A 610 -38.94 -36.87 -26.66
CA ILE A 610 -38.32 -35.54 -26.37
C ILE A 610 -39.37 -34.45 -26.48
N VAL A 611 -40.15 -34.42 -27.58
CA VAL A 611 -41.23 -33.45 -27.78
C VAL A 611 -42.26 -33.52 -26.65
N ALA A 612 -42.70 -34.72 -26.29
CA ALA A 612 -43.67 -34.91 -25.20
C ALA A 612 -43.11 -34.45 -23.83
N ALA A 613 -41.84 -34.76 -23.53
CA ALA A 613 -41.20 -34.35 -22.30
C ALA A 613 -41.03 -32.85 -22.19
N VAL A 614 -40.60 -32.18 -23.27
CA VAL A 614 -40.44 -30.72 -23.31
C VAL A 614 -41.80 -30.02 -23.20
N ASN A 615 -42.81 -30.50 -23.94
CA ASN A 615 -44.18 -29.98 -23.83
C ASN A 615 -44.71 -30.10 -22.38
N LYS A 616 -44.59 -31.29 -21.78
CA LYS A 616 -45.03 -31.55 -20.38
C LYS A 616 -44.35 -30.62 -19.39
N ALA A 617 -43.06 -30.38 -19.54
CA ALA A 617 -42.28 -29.58 -18.59
C ALA A 617 -42.51 -28.05 -18.74
N THR A 618 -42.73 -27.58 -19.94
CA THR A 618 -42.66 -26.14 -20.24
C THR A 618 -43.90 -25.58 -20.96
N GLY A 619 -44.82 -26.44 -21.39
CA GLY A 619 -45.95 -26.08 -22.23
C GLY A 619 -45.55 -25.70 -23.69
N ALA A 620 -44.29 -25.92 -24.04
CA ALA A 620 -43.76 -25.60 -25.37
C ALA A 620 -44.42 -26.46 -26.46
N VAL A 621 -44.68 -25.87 -27.62
CA VAL A 621 -45.25 -26.55 -28.79
C VAL A 621 -44.19 -26.64 -29.89
N LEU A 622 -44.06 -27.83 -30.49
CA LEU A 622 -43.16 -27.99 -31.64
C LEU A 622 -43.65 -27.14 -32.77
N ARG A 623 -42.77 -26.34 -33.35
CA ARG A 623 -43.03 -25.50 -34.51
C ARG A 623 -43.05 -26.41 -35.74
N SER A 624 -44.14 -26.42 -36.44
CA SER A 624 -44.32 -27.13 -37.73
C SER A 624 -43.57 -26.41 -38.86
#